data_cec2b911b585a4d992732321dc20b1eb
#
_entry.id   cec2b911b585a4d992732321dc20b1eb
#
_cell.length_a   1.000
_cell.length_b   1.000
_cell.length_c   1.000
_cell.angle_alpha   90.00
_cell.angle_beta   90.00
_cell.angle_gamma   90.00
#
_symmetry.space_group_name_H-M   'P 1'
#
loop_
_entity.id
_entity.type
_entity.pdbx_description
1 polymer ?
#
loop_
_entity_poly.entity_id
_entity_poly.type
_entity_poly.pdbx_seq_one_letter_code
_entity_poly.pdbx_strand_id
1 'polypeptide(L)'
;MILPGKVLDANRALKLGMVDRLFYDPILVDQAKTFARAVLSKKEAVHRRRKPFIARLLEGNPVGRSILFSQARKNVLKSTAGHYPAPLVALETIKSIVGTSREEAFRLESEGFGKLGASEISKNLIHVFYLNERYKKKKWTDATPTLTHVKKVGVVGAGVMGGGIAQLLAKNNIVCRIKDLNNQALALALKTARDVYTYLLKTRRMKKGQVDAQMSLISPTTTYDGFQNADVVIEAVVER
;
A
#
# COMPACT_ATOMS: atom_id res chain seq x y z
N MET A 1 2.65 6.89 10.32
CA MET A 1 3.29 5.59 10.01
C MET A 1 2.68 4.47 10.84
N ILE A 2 2.74 4.54 12.17
CA ILE A 2 2.21 3.49 13.07
C ILE A 2 0.72 3.23 12.80
N LEU A 3 -0.13 4.26 12.86
CA LEU A 3 -1.59 4.11 12.70
C LEU A 3 -2.03 3.49 11.36
N PRO A 4 -1.50 3.91 10.18
CA PRO A 4 -1.89 3.30 8.91
C PRO A 4 -1.04 2.09 8.49
N GLY A 5 -0.06 1.66 9.27
CA GLY A 5 0.81 0.52 8.94
C GLY A 5 1.58 0.65 7.61
N LYS A 6 1.87 1.88 7.16
CA LYS A 6 2.50 2.09 5.85
C LYS A 6 3.97 1.67 5.84
N VAL A 7 4.31 0.84 4.88
CA VAL A 7 5.69 0.58 4.51
C VAL A 7 6.27 1.85 3.86
N LEU A 8 7.48 2.21 4.26
CA LEU A 8 8.21 3.34 3.69
C LEU A 8 9.39 2.82 2.87
N ASP A 9 9.61 3.44 1.71
CA ASP A 9 10.87 3.26 0.99
C ASP A 9 12.02 3.98 1.71
N ALA A 10 13.25 3.55 1.42
CA ALA A 10 14.46 4.05 2.07
C ALA A 10 14.63 5.56 1.93
N ASN A 11 14.38 6.12 0.73
CA ASN A 11 14.49 7.55 0.48
C ASN A 11 13.49 8.37 1.32
N ARG A 12 12.29 7.85 1.49
CA ARG A 12 11.26 8.50 2.31
C ARG A 12 11.60 8.41 3.79
N ALA A 13 12.17 7.29 4.25
CA ALA A 13 12.66 7.13 5.62
C ALA A 13 13.76 8.15 5.93
N LEU A 14 14.71 8.34 5.01
CA LEU A 14 15.75 9.36 5.11
C LEU A 14 15.17 10.78 5.16
N LYS A 15 14.24 11.10 4.24
CA LYS A 15 13.56 12.41 4.21
C LYS A 15 12.79 12.71 5.50
N LEU A 16 12.27 11.69 6.17
CA LEU A 16 11.56 11.82 7.44
C LEU A 16 12.50 11.86 8.65
N GLY A 17 13.79 11.61 8.47
CA GLY A 17 14.76 11.56 9.55
C GLY A 17 14.65 10.30 10.42
N MET A 18 14.14 9.20 9.87
CA MET A 18 14.05 7.90 10.55
C MET A 18 15.32 7.10 10.43
N VAL A 19 16.10 7.35 9.39
CA VAL A 19 17.44 6.81 9.17
C VAL A 19 18.37 7.96 8.83
N ASP A 20 19.65 7.81 9.15
CA ASP A 20 20.65 8.86 9.00
C ASP A 20 21.30 8.80 7.62
N ARG A 21 21.45 7.59 7.05
CA ARG A 21 22.06 7.35 5.74
C ARG A 21 21.42 6.17 5.02
N LEU A 22 21.65 6.11 3.71
CA LEU A 22 21.27 5.00 2.84
C LEU A 22 22.53 4.42 2.21
N PHE A 23 22.58 3.08 2.17
CA PHE A 23 23.63 2.34 1.51
C PHE A 23 23.01 1.29 0.58
N TYR A 24 23.78 0.83 -0.41
CA TYR A 24 23.36 -0.29 -1.25
C TYR A 24 23.42 -1.60 -0.46
N ASP A 25 22.47 -2.47 -0.70
CA ASP A 25 22.29 -3.72 0.05
C ASP A 25 23.56 -4.58 0.16
N PRO A 26 24.34 -4.84 -0.92
CA PRO A 26 25.54 -5.67 -0.85
C PRO A 26 26.63 -5.15 0.09
N ILE A 27 26.67 -3.84 0.35
CA ILE A 27 27.71 -3.18 1.17
C ILE A 27 27.16 -2.56 2.45
N LEU A 28 25.86 -2.79 2.73
CA LEU A 28 25.14 -2.14 3.83
C LEU A 28 25.85 -2.33 5.19
N VAL A 29 26.22 -3.56 5.52
CA VAL A 29 26.78 -3.88 6.83
C VAL A 29 28.14 -3.20 7.05
N ASP A 30 29.00 -3.24 6.06
CA ASP A 30 30.35 -2.68 6.19
C ASP A 30 30.32 -1.15 6.22
N GLN A 31 29.47 -0.54 5.39
CA GLN A 31 29.27 0.90 5.39
C GLN A 31 28.61 1.38 6.70
N ALA A 32 27.64 0.62 7.24
CA ALA A 32 27.03 0.93 8.53
C ALA A 32 28.05 0.86 9.69
N LYS A 33 28.94 -0.15 9.69
CA LYS A 33 30.02 -0.24 10.69
C LYS A 33 30.99 0.94 10.57
N THR A 34 31.36 1.32 9.33
CA THR A 34 32.26 2.45 9.08
C THR A 34 31.61 3.75 9.54
N PHE A 35 30.36 3.98 9.22
CA PHE A 35 29.59 5.13 9.68
C PHE A 35 29.49 5.18 11.22
N ALA A 36 29.14 4.05 11.85
CA ALA A 36 29.07 3.98 13.33
C ALA A 36 30.40 4.32 13.99
N ARG A 37 31.54 3.81 13.48
CA ARG A 37 32.87 4.15 13.97
C ARG A 37 33.21 5.63 13.81
N ALA A 38 32.80 6.23 12.67
CA ALA A 38 32.99 7.65 12.43
C ALA A 38 32.19 8.53 13.42
N VAL A 39 30.96 8.14 13.73
CA VAL A 39 30.12 8.81 14.74
C VAL A 39 30.72 8.66 16.14
N LEU A 40 31.14 7.46 16.52
CA LEU A 40 31.76 7.20 17.82
C LEU A 40 33.07 7.99 18.02
N SER A 41 33.87 8.11 16.98
CA SER A 41 35.10 8.90 16.98
C SER A 41 34.90 10.40 16.82
N LYS A 42 33.64 10.87 16.81
CA LYS A 42 33.27 12.28 16.59
C LYS A 42 33.76 12.89 15.28
N LYS A 43 34.19 12.07 14.31
CA LYS A 43 34.55 12.50 12.95
C LYS A 43 33.32 12.83 12.12
N GLU A 44 32.19 12.31 12.51
CA GLU A 44 30.91 12.55 11.84
C GLU A 44 29.80 12.81 12.87
N ALA A 45 28.90 13.76 12.56
CA ALA A 45 27.78 14.09 13.42
C ALA A 45 26.46 13.57 12.84
N VAL A 46 25.62 12.97 13.66
CA VAL A 46 24.26 12.61 13.30
C VAL A 46 23.39 13.86 13.33
N HIS A 47 22.94 14.31 12.16
CA HIS A 47 22.10 15.50 12.03
C HIS A 47 20.63 15.15 12.28
N ARG A 48 20.18 15.31 13.52
CA ARG A 48 18.75 15.21 13.83
C ARG A 48 18.00 16.35 13.17
N ARG A 49 17.02 16.03 12.33
CA ARG A 49 16.15 17.03 11.69
C ARG A 49 15.44 17.87 12.75
N ARG A 50 15.61 19.19 12.69
CA ARG A 50 14.88 20.11 13.59
C ARG A 50 13.39 20.08 13.23
N LYS A 51 12.54 19.89 14.22
CA LYS A 51 11.09 19.98 14.05
C LYS A 51 10.70 21.38 13.59
N PRO A 52 9.78 21.52 12.61
CA PRO A 52 9.22 22.81 12.26
C PRO A 52 8.66 23.54 13.48
N PHE A 53 8.72 24.88 13.48
CA PHE A 53 8.24 25.68 14.61
C PHE A 53 6.81 25.36 15.02
N ILE A 54 5.90 25.22 14.04
CA ILE A 54 4.50 24.83 14.28
C ILE A 54 4.38 23.47 14.97
N ALA A 55 5.17 22.47 14.57
CA ALA A 55 5.17 21.17 15.21
C ALA A 55 5.65 21.26 16.65
N ARG A 56 6.69 22.07 16.92
CA ARG A 56 7.16 22.32 18.30
C ARG A 56 6.10 22.98 19.17
N LEU A 57 5.39 23.96 18.61
CA LEU A 57 4.30 24.66 19.31
C LEU A 57 3.14 23.71 19.63
N LEU A 58 2.69 22.90 18.65
CA LEU A 58 1.59 21.97 18.84
C LEU A 58 1.93 20.80 19.76
N GLU A 59 3.13 20.25 19.64
CA GLU A 59 3.57 19.11 20.48
C GLU A 59 4.01 19.55 21.88
N GLY A 60 4.42 20.82 22.06
CA GLY A 60 5.00 21.35 23.29
C GLY A 60 3.98 21.71 24.37
N ASN A 61 2.69 21.78 24.07
CA ASN A 61 1.67 22.17 25.04
C ASN A 61 0.44 21.24 25.01
N PRO A 62 -0.32 21.12 26.12
CA PRO A 62 -1.47 20.21 26.23
C PRO A 62 -2.59 20.49 25.22
N VAL A 63 -2.86 21.76 24.93
CA VAL A 63 -3.92 22.17 24.00
C VAL A 63 -3.57 21.77 22.56
N GLY A 64 -2.35 22.08 22.13
CA GLY A 64 -1.85 21.67 20.82
C GLY A 64 -1.85 20.15 20.62
N ARG A 65 -1.44 19.41 21.64
CA ARG A 65 -1.52 17.93 21.66
C ARG A 65 -2.97 17.44 21.51
N SER A 66 -3.91 18.04 22.25
CA SER A 66 -5.33 17.69 22.14
C SER A 66 -5.86 17.88 20.71
N ILE A 67 -5.50 18.98 20.04
CA ILE A 67 -5.86 19.24 18.64
C ILE A 67 -5.25 18.18 17.73
N LEU A 68 -3.96 17.83 17.90
CA LEU A 68 -3.28 16.81 17.10
C LEU A 68 -3.94 15.43 17.23
N PHE A 69 -4.25 15.01 18.45
CA PHE A 69 -4.91 13.71 18.72
C PHE A 69 -6.34 13.69 18.19
N SER A 70 -7.09 14.78 18.32
CA SER A 70 -8.44 14.90 17.75
C SER A 70 -8.41 14.79 16.22
N GLN A 71 -7.51 15.50 15.56
CA GLN A 71 -7.35 15.41 14.11
C GLN A 71 -6.89 14.02 13.65
N ALA A 72 -5.96 13.40 14.37
CA ALA A 72 -5.51 12.04 14.10
C ALA A 72 -6.66 11.04 14.22
N ARG A 73 -7.50 11.16 15.27
CA ARG A 73 -8.69 10.33 15.46
C ARG A 73 -9.68 10.48 14.30
N LYS A 74 -9.99 11.70 13.87
CA LYS A 74 -10.86 11.96 12.71
C LYS A 74 -10.32 11.29 11.44
N ASN A 75 -9.01 11.38 11.19
CA ASN A 75 -8.38 10.76 10.03
C ASN A 75 -8.43 9.23 10.09
N VAL A 76 -8.22 8.63 11.27
CA VAL A 76 -8.35 7.18 11.48
C VAL A 76 -9.77 6.74 11.19
N LEU A 77 -10.76 7.38 11.79
CA LEU A 77 -12.18 7.04 11.58
C LEU A 77 -12.58 7.18 10.11
N LYS A 78 -12.13 8.23 9.43
CA LYS A 78 -12.38 8.42 7.99
C LYS A 78 -11.78 7.29 7.14
N SER A 79 -10.62 6.76 7.51
CA SER A 79 -9.93 5.72 6.74
C SER A 79 -10.39 4.30 7.08
N THR A 80 -10.88 4.05 8.28
CA THR A 80 -11.27 2.73 8.77
C THR A 80 -12.79 2.53 8.85
N ALA A 81 -13.57 3.60 8.68
CA ALA A 81 -15.01 3.63 8.90
C ALA A 81 -15.42 3.04 10.28
N GLY A 82 -14.48 3.02 11.25
CA GLY A 82 -14.69 2.47 12.59
C GLY A 82 -14.56 0.93 12.69
N HIS A 83 -14.38 0.21 11.58
CA HIS A 83 -14.33 -1.26 11.59
C HIS A 83 -13.04 -1.84 12.19
N TYR A 84 -11.98 -1.05 12.29
CA TYR A 84 -10.67 -1.49 12.80
C TYR A 84 -10.35 -0.75 14.11
N PRO A 85 -10.46 -1.41 15.29
CA PRO A 85 -10.19 -0.77 16.58
C PRO A 85 -8.69 -0.52 16.82
N ALA A 86 -7.81 -1.31 16.22
CA ALA A 86 -6.37 -1.25 16.49
C ALA A 86 -5.74 0.14 16.30
N PRO A 87 -6.00 0.91 15.23
CA PRO A 87 -5.46 2.25 15.09
C PRO A 87 -5.98 3.24 16.14
N LEU A 88 -7.22 3.06 16.63
CA LEU A 88 -7.78 3.91 17.70
C LEU A 88 -7.14 3.59 19.04
N VAL A 89 -7.01 2.30 19.38
CA VAL A 89 -6.33 1.87 20.62
C VAL A 89 -4.87 2.33 20.59
N ALA A 90 -4.15 2.16 19.48
CA ALA A 90 -2.79 2.65 19.33
C ALA A 90 -2.69 4.18 19.52
N LEU A 91 -3.65 4.94 19.00
CA LEU A 91 -3.70 6.39 19.19
C LEU A 91 -3.89 6.78 20.66
N GLU A 92 -4.81 6.12 21.36
CA GLU A 92 -5.06 6.37 22.80
C GLU A 92 -3.84 5.93 23.63
N THR A 93 -3.21 4.79 23.34
CA THR A 93 -1.96 4.37 23.98
C THR A 93 -0.87 5.42 23.81
N ILE A 94 -0.62 5.90 22.57
CA ILE A 94 0.34 6.96 22.30
C ILE A 94 0.03 8.22 23.12
N LYS A 95 -1.25 8.59 23.22
CA LYS A 95 -1.69 9.74 24.00
C LYS A 95 -1.38 9.56 25.51
N SER A 96 -1.65 8.38 26.03
CA SER A 96 -1.49 8.05 27.46
C SER A 96 -0.03 7.95 27.89
N ILE A 97 0.87 7.52 27.00
CA ILE A 97 2.31 7.38 27.32
C ILE A 97 3.09 8.70 27.30
N VAL A 98 2.48 9.80 26.83
CA VAL A 98 3.16 11.09 26.76
C VAL A 98 3.44 11.62 28.17
N GLY A 99 4.72 11.65 28.55
CA GLY A 99 5.17 12.16 29.85
C GLY A 99 5.18 11.11 30.97
N THR A 100 4.91 9.84 30.66
CA THR A 100 5.03 8.72 31.61
C THR A 100 6.45 8.14 31.66
N SER A 101 6.73 7.29 32.65
CA SER A 101 7.99 6.52 32.70
C SER A 101 8.03 5.49 31.55
N ARG A 102 9.23 4.96 31.29
CA ARG A 102 9.41 3.92 30.27
C ARG A 102 8.66 2.63 30.63
N GLU A 103 8.72 2.26 31.90
CA GLU A 103 8.06 1.06 32.46
C GLU A 103 6.55 1.15 32.28
N GLU A 104 5.98 2.30 32.64
CA GLU A 104 4.56 2.57 32.51
C GLU A 104 4.12 2.61 31.03
N ALA A 105 4.93 3.19 30.16
CA ALA A 105 4.68 3.20 28.72
C ALA A 105 4.58 1.77 28.15
N PHE A 106 5.51 0.89 28.50
CA PHE A 106 5.47 -0.52 28.09
C PHE A 106 4.28 -1.29 28.70
N ARG A 107 3.90 -0.98 29.92
CA ARG A 107 2.72 -1.59 30.54
C ARG A 107 1.45 -1.24 29.77
N LEU A 108 1.24 0.05 29.47
CA LEU A 108 0.09 0.53 28.69
C LEU A 108 0.07 -0.03 27.27
N GLU A 109 1.22 -0.15 26.62
CA GLU A 109 1.35 -0.77 25.29
C GLU A 109 0.96 -2.25 25.35
N SER A 110 1.46 -3.01 26.32
CA SER A 110 1.15 -4.42 26.49
C SER A 110 -0.33 -4.66 26.78
N GLU A 111 -0.97 -3.81 27.59
CA GLU A 111 -2.39 -3.89 27.85
C GLU A 111 -3.23 -3.59 26.59
N GLY A 112 -2.87 -2.54 25.84
CA GLY A 112 -3.52 -2.21 24.58
C GLY A 112 -3.39 -3.34 23.55
N PHE A 113 -2.20 -3.93 23.42
CA PHE A 113 -1.96 -5.06 22.54
C PHE A 113 -2.74 -6.30 22.98
N GLY A 114 -2.73 -6.63 24.27
CA GLY A 114 -3.46 -7.77 24.82
C GLY A 114 -4.97 -7.70 24.54
N LYS A 115 -5.59 -6.54 24.76
CA LYS A 115 -7.00 -6.31 24.44
C LYS A 115 -7.29 -6.53 22.95
N LEU A 116 -6.43 -6.02 22.06
CA LEU A 116 -6.59 -6.17 20.62
C LEU A 116 -6.36 -7.61 20.17
N GLY A 117 -5.31 -8.26 20.66
CA GLY A 117 -4.95 -9.63 20.30
C GLY A 117 -6.02 -10.65 20.69
N ALA A 118 -6.67 -10.45 21.85
CA ALA A 118 -7.76 -11.29 22.33
C ALA A 118 -9.10 -11.04 21.62
N SER A 119 -9.23 -9.96 20.84
CA SER A 119 -10.50 -9.57 20.19
C SER A 119 -10.90 -10.52 19.07
N GLU A 120 -12.20 -10.67 18.83
CA GLU A 120 -12.73 -11.44 17.70
C GLU A 120 -12.26 -10.90 16.35
N ILE A 121 -12.13 -9.58 16.21
CA ILE A 121 -11.61 -8.95 15.00
C ILE A 121 -10.19 -9.43 14.69
N SER A 122 -9.34 -9.52 15.71
CA SER A 122 -7.97 -10.05 15.55
C SER A 122 -7.99 -11.51 15.11
N LYS A 123 -8.79 -12.35 15.76
CA LYS A 123 -8.94 -13.77 15.40
C LYS A 123 -9.43 -13.94 13.96
N ASN A 124 -10.44 -13.16 13.56
CA ASN A 124 -10.97 -13.18 12.20
C ASN A 124 -9.95 -12.72 11.16
N LEU A 125 -9.16 -11.68 11.43
CA LEU A 125 -8.08 -11.24 10.55
C LEU A 125 -6.97 -12.28 10.43
N ILE A 126 -6.60 -12.94 11.53
CA ILE A 126 -5.67 -14.07 11.52
C ILE A 126 -6.23 -15.23 10.69
N HIS A 127 -7.52 -15.55 10.84
CA HIS A 127 -8.16 -16.58 10.04
C HIS A 127 -8.12 -16.26 8.54
N VAL A 128 -8.46 -15.03 8.16
CA VAL A 128 -8.37 -14.56 6.76
C VAL A 128 -6.92 -14.64 6.24
N PHE A 129 -5.94 -14.30 7.08
CA PHE A 129 -4.52 -14.47 6.71
C PHE A 129 -4.19 -15.93 6.40
N TYR A 130 -4.56 -16.87 7.27
CA TYR A 130 -4.31 -18.30 7.04
C TYR A 130 -5.07 -18.86 5.83
N LEU A 131 -6.31 -18.40 5.59
CA LEU A 131 -7.03 -18.74 4.37
C LEU A 131 -6.25 -18.31 3.12
N ASN A 132 -5.79 -17.07 3.08
CA ASN A 132 -4.99 -16.56 1.97
C ASN A 132 -3.71 -17.38 1.76
N GLU A 133 -2.96 -17.66 2.85
CA GLU A 133 -1.74 -18.45 2.76
C GLU A 133 -2.00 -19.89 2.29
N ARG A 134 -3.07 -20.50 2.77
CA ARG A 134 -3.48 -21.86 2.35
C ARG A 134 -3.77 -21.91 0.85
N TYR A 135 -4.55 -20.93 0.34
CA TYR A 135 -4.93 -20.92 -1.07
C TYR A 135 -3.79 -20.50 -2.00
N LYS A 136 -2.92 -19.58 -1.58
CA LYS A 136 -1.72 -19.23 -2.35
C LYS A 136 -0.76 -20.42 -2.53
N LYS A 137 -0.66 -21.30 -1.52
CA LYS A 137 0.27 -22.44 -1.52
C LYS A 137 -0.39 -23.74 -1.99
N LYS A 138 -1.70 -23.73 -2.23
CA LYS A 138 -2.44 -24.94 -2.62
C LYS A 138 -2.01 -25.37 -4.02
N LYS A 139 -1.45 -26.58 -4.10
CA LYS A 139 -1.28 -27.26 -5.38
C LYS A 139 -2.65 -27.83 -5.80
N TRP A 140 -3.12 -27.43 -6.96
CA TRP A 140 -4.40 -27.84 -7.52
C TRP A 140 -4.30 -29.15 -8.32
N THR A 141 -3.08 -29.61 -8.57
CA THR A 141 -2.77 -30.84 -9.28
C THR A 141 -1.45 -31.40 -8.76
N ASP A 142 -1.32 -32.73 -8.80
CA ASP A 142 -0.05 -33.45 -8.48
C ASP A 142 0.97 -33.33 -9.62
N ALA A 143 0.52 -32.99 -10.83
CA ALA A 143 1.40 -32.66 -11.94
C ALA A 143 2.15 -31.35 -11.66
N THR A 144 3.40 -31.27 -12.07
CA THR A 144 4.15 -30.02 -12.09
C THR A 144 3.85 -29.32 -13.43
N PRO A 145 2.87 -28.41 -13.50
CA PRO A 145 2.53 -27.75 -14.76
C PRO A 145 3.69 -26.86 -15.18
N THR A 146 4.04 -26.90 -16.47
CA THR A 146 4.92 -25.92 -17.05
C THR A 146 4.17 -24.58 -17.06
N LEU A 147 4.58 -23.66 -16.19
CA LEU A 147 3.96 -22.33 -16.13
C LEU A 147 4.36 -21.52 -17.36
N THR A 148 3.41 -21.27 -18.23
CA THR A 148 3.59 -20.35 -19.36
C THR A 148 3.41 -18.92 -18.86
N HIS A 149 4.34 -18.04 -19.22
CA HIS A 149 4.17 -16.61 -18.92
C HIS A 149 3.02 -16.03 -19.72
N VAL A 150 1.96 -15.58 -19.03
CA VAL A 150 0.85 -14.87 -19.61
C VAL A 150 1.32 -13.49 -20.06
N LYS A 151 1.25 -13.22 -21.37
CA LYS A 151 1.66 -11.95 -22.00
C LYS A 151 0.48 -11.18 -22.58
N LYS A 152 -0.57 -11.89 -23.00
CA LYS A 152 -1.74 -11.32 -23.67
C LYS A 152 -3.02 -11.88 -23.06
N VAL A 153 -3.92 -11.01 -22.66
CA VAL A 153 -5.20 -11.38 -22.04
C VAL A 153 -6.35 -10.74 -22.78
N GLY A 154 -7.35 -11.54 -23.11
CA GLY A 154 -8.64 -11.05 -23.55
C GLY A 154 -9.56 -10.78 -22.35
N VAL A 155 -10.27 -9.66 -22.36
CA VAL A 155 -11.30 -9.35 -21.36
C VAL A 155 -12.63 -9.15 -22.09
N VAL A 156 -13.62 -9.94 -21.75
CA VAL A 156 -14.99 -9.85 -22.30
C VAL A 156 -15.87 -9.15 -21.28
N GLY A 157 -16.42 -8.00 -21.65
CA GLY A 157 -17.15 -7.10 -20.77
C GLY A 157 -16.31 -5.89 -20.37
N ALA A 158 -16.75 -4.70 -20.78
CA ALA A 158 -16.08 -3.43 -20.53
C ALA A 158 -16.80 -2.56 -19.48
N GLY A 159 -17.48 -3.21 -18.52
CA GLY A 159 -18.06 -2.56 -17.37
C GLY A 159 -16.98 -2.10 -16.37
N VAL A 160 -17.40 -1.72 -15.18
CA VAL A 160 -16.51 -1.25 -14.09
C VAL A 160 -15.44 -2.30 -13.76
N MET A 161 -15.82 -3.58 -13.66
CA MET A 161 -14.87 -4.67 -13.41
C MET A 161 -13.91 -4.87 -14.57
N GLY A 162 -14.40 -4.95 -15.82
CA GLY A 162 -13.54 -5.14 -17.00
C GLY A 162 -12.51 -4.04 -17.17
N GLY A 163 -12.89 -2.77 -16.95
CA GLY A 163 -11.98 -1.63 -16.96
C GLY A 163 -10.90 -1.72 -15.86
N GLY A 164 -11.28 -2.16 -14.65
CA GLY A 164 -10.36 -2.39 -13.54
C GLY A 164 -9.38 -3.55 -13.81
N ILE A 165 -9.88 -4.66 -14.38
CA ILE A 165 -9.05 -5.80 -14.78
C ILE A 165 -8.06 -5.39 -15.86
N ALA A 166 -8.51 -4.69 -16.92
CA ALA A 166 -7.64 -4.18 -17.97
C ALA A 166 -6.52 -3.28 -17.40
N GLN A 167 -6.85 -2.39 -16.45
CA GLN A 167 -5.87 -1.54 -15.79
C GLN A 167 -4.84 -2.37 -15.00
N LEU A 168 -5.30 -3.39 -14.26
CA LEU A 168 -4.41 -4.25 -13.47
C LEU A 168 -3.46 -5.06 -14.36
N LEU A 169 -3.94 -5.57 -15.49
CA LEU A 169 -3.13 -6.27 -16.49
C LEU A 169 -2.06 -5.34 -17.06
N ALA A 170 -2.46 -4.15 -17.53
CA ALA A 170 -1.54 -3.16 -18.08
C ALA A 170 -0.49 -2.72 -17.05
N LYS A 171 -0.86 -2.52 -15.79
CA LYS A 171 0.06 -2.22 -14.69
C LYS A 171 1.15 -3.28 -14.52
N ASN A 172 0.85 -4.53 -14.84
CA ASN A 172 1.80 -5.65 -14.80
C ASN A 172 2.46 -5.92 -16.16
N ASN A 173 2.40 -4.97 -17.11
CA ASN A 173 2.95 -5.07 -18.45
C ASN A 173 2.37 -6.22 -19.29
N ILE A 174 1.12 -6.59 -19.03
CA ILE A 174 0.37 -7.59 -19.80
C ILE A 174 -0.52 -6.86 -20.80
N VAL A 175 -0.42 -7.24 -22.09
CA VAL A 175 -1.27 -6.68 -23.14
C VAL A 175 -2.71 -7.13 -22.93
N CYS A 176 -3.64 -6.20 -22.94
CA CYS A 176 -5.06 -6.45 -22.72
C CYS A 176 -5.88 -6.10 -23.96
N ARG A 177 -6.61 -7.06 -24.51
CA ARG A 177 -7.64 -6.84 -25.50
C ARG A 177 -9.00 -6.86 -24.81
N ILE A 178 -9.69 -5.69 -24.69
CA ILE A 178 -10.99 -5.60 -24.02
C ILE A 178 -12.12 -5.48 -25.05
N LYS A 179 -13.12 -6.35 -24.91
CA LYS A 179 -14.27 -6.44 -25.83
C LYS A 179 -15.57 -6.13 -25.11
N ASP A 180 -16.44 -5.34 -25.79
CA ASP A 180 -17.83 -5.16 -25.39
C ASP A 180 -18.73 -5.04 -26.65
N LEU A 181 -20.04 -5.00 -26.41
CA LEU A 181 -21.02 -4.89 -27.49
C LEU A 181 -21.06 -3.49 -28.14
N ASN A 182 -20.69 -2.45 -27.41
CA ASN A 182 -20.75 -1.08 -27.86
C ASN A 182 -19.58 -0.23 -27.43
N ASN A 183 -19.30 0.83 -28.17
CA ASN A 183 -18.21 1.75 -27.96
C ASN A 183 -18.35 2.58 -26.65
N GLN A 184 -19.58 2.77 -26.15
CA GLN A 184 -19.80 3.54 -24.93
C GLN A 184 -19.27 2.78 -23.71
N ALA A 185 -19.51 1.47 -23.63
CA ALA A 185 -18.94 0.61 -22.58
C ALA A 185 -17.41 0.58 -22.66
N LEU A 186 -16.86 0.47 -23.87
CA LEU A 186 -15.41 0.50 -24.08
C LEU A 186 -14.79 1.83 -23.63
N ALA A 187 -15.44 2.96 -23.95
CA ALA A 187 -14.99 4.28 -23.49
C ALA A 187 -15.04 4.40 -21.96
N LEU A 188 -16.08 3.84 -21.32
CA LEU A 188 -16.21 3.80 -19.85
C LEU A 188 -15.08 2.97 -19.22
N ALA A 189 -14.76 1.81 -19.77
CA ALA A 189 -13.68 0.98 -19.29
C ALA A 189 -12.31 1.68 -19.38
N LEU A 190 -12.02 2.33 -20.51
CA LEU A 190 -10.79 3.11 -20.68
C LEU A 190 -10.74 4.31 -19.73
N LYS A 191 -11.86 4.97 -19.49
CA LYS A 191 -11.97 6.04 -18.49
C LYS A 191 -11.69 5.51 -17.10
N THR A 192 -12.31 4.39 -16.70
CA THR A 192 -12.09 3.74 -15.41
C THR A 192 -10.60 3.41 -15.19
N ALA A 193 -9.95 2.82 -16.19
CA ALA A 193 -8.52 2.54 -16.15
C ALA A 193 -7.69 3.82 -15.98
N ARG A 194 -8.01 4.87 -16.73
CA ARG A 194 -7.32 6.17 -16.66
C ARG A 194 -7.52 6.89 -15.33
N ASP A 195 -8.69 6.78 -14.71
CA ASP A 195 -8.98 7.41 -13.42
C ASP A 195 -8.10 6.84 -12.30
N VAL A 196 -7.83 5.53 -12.30
CA VAL A 196 -6.88 4.89 -11.39
C VAL A 196 -5.47 5.48 -11.58
N TYR A 197 -5.02 5.62 -12.81
CA TYR A 197 -3.71 6.22 -13.11
C TYR A 197 -3.65 7.71 -12.77
N THR A 198 -4.73 8.45 -12.95
CA THR A 198 -4.83 9.87 -12.57
C THR A 198 -4.60 10.05 -11.06
N TYR A 199 -5.13 9.16 -10.24
CA TYR A 199 -4.84 9.15 -8.81
C TYR A 199 -3.35 8.90 -8.52
N LEU A 200 -2.71 7.97 -9.24
CA LEU A 200 -1.28 7.68 -9.07
C LEU A 200 -0.38 8.86 -9.53
N LEU A 201 -0.77 9.58 -10.58
CA LEU A 201 -0.13 10.82 -11.01
C LEU A 201 -0.24 11.92 -9.95
N LYS A 202 -1.46 12.20 -9.46
CA LYS A 202 -1.71 13.22 -8.42
C LYS A 202 -0.92 12.93 -7.14
N THR A 203 -0.75 11.67 -6.79
CA THR A 203 0.02 11.25 -5.62
C THR A 203 1.52 11.09 -5.90
N ARG A 204 2.00 11.46 -7.10
CA ARG A 204 3.40 11.35 -7.57
C ARG A 204 3.98 9.93 -7.44
N ARG A 205 3.14 8.92 -7.58
CA ARG A 205 3.55 7.51 -7.57
C ARG A 205 3.89 6.98 -8.94
N MET A 206 3.48 7.69 -9.99
CA MET A 206 3.80 7.42 -11.39
C MET A 206 4.12 8.72 -12.12
N LYS A 207 4.89 8.61 -13.21
CA LYS A 207 5.15 9.70 -14.16
C LYS A 207 4.18 9.58 -15.35
N LYS A 208 3.89 10.70 -16.02
CA LYS A 208 2.96 10.74 -17.17
C LYS A 208 3.33 9.72 -18.27
N GLY A 209 4.60 9.67 -18.68
CA GLY A 209 5.05 8.72 -19.71
C GLY A 209 4.85 7.25 -19.32
N GLN A 210 4.93 6.90 -18.02
CA GLN A 210 4.62 5.54 -17.56
C GLN A 210 3.13 5.22 -17.68
N VAL A 211 2.26 6.20 -17.38
CA VAL A 211 0.82 6.04 -17.53
C VAL A 211 0.45 5.86 -19.01
N ASP A 212 1.00 6.70 -19.88
CA ASP A 212 0.73 6.63 -21.31
C ASP A 212 1.19 5.28 -21.90
N ALA A 213 2.38 4.81 -21.51
CA ALA A 213 2.90 3.50 -21.89
C ALA A 213 2.01 2.34 -21.40
N GLN A 214 1.49 2.41 -20.17
CA GLN A 214 0.59 1.37 -19.67
C GLN A 214 -0.81 1.44 -20.30
N MET A 215 -1.35 2.63 -20.53
CA MET A 215 -2.61 2.77 -21.23
C MET A 215 -2.57 2.26 -22.67
N SER A 216 -1.43 2.35 -23.36
CA SER A 216 -1.26 1.80 -24.72
C SER A 216 -1.29 0.26 -24.77
N LEU A 217 -1.14 -0.43 -23.65
CA LEU A 217 -1.29 -1.88 -23.55
C LEU A 217 -2.77 -2.33 -23.55
N ILE A 218 -3.73 -1.40 -23.44
CA ILE A 218 -5.16 -1.70 -23.43
C ILE A 218 -5.74 -1.34 -24.79
N SER A 219 -6.20 -2.35 -25.53
CA SER A 219 -6.82 -2.17 -26.85
C SER A 219 -8.29 -2.56 -26.85
N PRO A 220 -9.23 -1.60 -27.07
CA PRO A 220 -10.65 -1.87 -27.12
C PRO A 220 -11.08 -2.46 -28.46
N THR A 221 -12.16 -3.26 -28.45
CA THR A 221 -12.79 -3.81 -29.67
C THR A 221 -14.26 -4.15 -29.42
N THR A 222 -15.08 -4.09 -30.47
CA THR A 222 -16.47 -4.58 -30.43
C THR A 222 -16.62 -5.99 -31.00
N THR A 223 -15.55 -6.53 -31.59
CA THR A 223 -15.49 -7.87 -32.17
C THR A 223 -14.56 -8.77 -31.38
N TYR A 224 -14.46 -10.05 -31.74
CA TYR A 224 -13.48 -10.97 -31.14
C TYR A 224 -12.12 -10.97 -31.84
N ASP A 225 -11.88 -9.98 -32.74
CA ASP A 225 -10.59 -9.87 -33.44
C ASP A 225 -9.41 -9.72 -32.45
N GLY A 226 -8.44 -10.58 -32.60
CA GLY A 226 -7.23 -10.61 -31.75
C GLY A 226 -7.34 -11.51 -30.52
N PHE A 227 -8.54 -12.05 -30.21
CA PHE A 227 -8.70 -12.97 -29.07
C PHE A 227 -8.05 -14.32 -29.29
N GLN A 228 -7.89 -14.75 -30.54
CA GLN A 228 -7.17 -15.98 -30.89
C GLN A 228 -5.70 -15.97 -30.46
N ASN A 229 -5.15 -14.78 -30.22
CA ASN A 229 -3.77 -14.61 -29.76
C ASN A 229 -3.65 -14.41 -28.24
N ALA A 230 -4.76 -14.52 -27.51
CA ALA A 230 -4.75 -14.38 -26.05
C ALA A 230 -4.32 -15.69 -25.37
N ASP A 231 -3.44 -15.57 -24.38
CA ASP A 231 -3.03 -16.70 -23.53
C ASP A 231 -4.14 -17.10 -22.56
N VAL A 232 -4.96 -16.11 -22.14
CA VAL A 232 -6.09 -16.28 -21.22
C VAL A 232 -7.21 -15.32 -21.62
N VAL A 233 -8.44 -15.75 -21.44
CA VAL A 233 -9.64 -14.89 -21.57
C VAL A 233 -10.34 -14.81 -20.22
N ILE A 234 -10.65 -13.59 -19.79
CA ILE A 234 -11.39 -13.30 -18.57
C ILE A 234 -12.76 -12.77 -18.93
N GLU A 235 -13.79 -13.42 -18.46
CA GLU A 235 -15.16 -12.94 -18.57
C GLU A 235 -15.49 -12.01 -17.40
N ALA A 236 -16.04 -10.83 -17.72
CA ALA A 236 -16.46 -9.80 -16.77
C ALA A 236 -17.77 -9.14 -17.21
N VAL A 237 -18.66 -9.95 -17.81
CA VAL A 237 -20.00 -9.49 -18.23
C VAL A 237 -20.97 -9.50 -17.04
N VAL A 238 -22.11 -8.85 -17.22
CA VAL A 238 -23.19 -8.85 -16.22
C VAL A 238 -23.88 -10.21 -16.24
N GLU A 239 -23.95 -10.84 -15.09
CA GLU A 239 -24.76 -12.05 -14.89
C GLU A 239 -26.25 -11.70 -15.00
N ARG A 240 -27.02 -12.57 -15.68
CA ARG A 240 -28.49 -12.45 -15.80
C ARG A 240 -29.19 -13.27 -14.74
#